data_4a01deed2788329cd20579b963dc8660
#
_entry.id   4a01deed2788329cd20579b963dc8660
#
_cell.length_a   1.000
_cell.length_b   1.000
_cell.length_c   1.000
_cell.angle_alpha   90.00
_cell.angle_beta   90.00
_cell.angle_gamma   90.00
#
_symmetry.space_group_name_H-M   'P 1'
#
loop_
_entity.id
_entity.type
_entity.pdbx_description
1 polymer ?
#
loop_
_entity_poly.entity_id
_entity_poly.type
_entity_poly.pdbx_seq_one_letter_code
_entity_poly.pdbx_strand_id
1 'polypeptide(L)'
;MGKRSDVKKGKLMSLLLEYLKDSNRSDKQIAKVLGVSQPTVSRMRSRLLEEGLVRHFSAIPDFAKMGYEIMAFSFIKFNMEQVMEIEEKTKEWMQSHPEIIFSSRAEGMGMHAVTVSLHKNYAEYMNFLMENKKWGKFMAEAQYILVDLGGDVAKPLSFKYLAEKQEK
;
A
#
# COMPACT_ATOMS: atom_id res chain seq x y z
N MET A 1 6.02 21.99 28.57
CA MET A 1 4.95 21.72 27.57
C MET A 1 5.08 20.37 26.83
N GLY A 2 6.22 19.67 26.92
CA GLY A 2 6.47 18.39 26.19
C GLY A 2 5.64 17.17 26.61
N LYS A 3 5.52 16.88 27.90
CA LYS A 3 4.90 15.61 28.38
C LYS A 3 3.43 15.37 27.98
N ARG A 4 2.60 16.40 27.81
CA ARG A 4 1.19 16.24 27.40
C ARG A 4 1.04 15.92 25.90
N SER A 5 1.96 16.39 25.06
CA SER A 5 1.95 16.10 23.61
C SER A 5 2.39 14.66 23.36
N ASP A 6 3.40 14.17 24.07
CA ASP A 6 3.94 12.81 23.91
C ASP A 6 2.93 11.75 24.37
N VAL A 7 2.23 11.99 25.48
CA VAL A 7 1.14 11.08 25.95
C VAL A 7 -0.04 11.05 24.98
N LYS A 8 -0.39 12.19 24.34
CA LYS A 8 -1.46 12.23 23.32
C LYS A 8 -1.03 11.50 22.05
N LYS A 9 0.23 11.64 21.64
CA LYS A 9 0.80 10.94 20.47
C LYS A 9 0.87 9.43 20.73
N GLY A 10 1.25 9.01 21.93
CA GLY A 10 1.25 7.61 22.32
C GLY A 10 -0.14 6.95 22.26
N LYS A 11 -1.18 7.63 22.76
CA LYS A 11 -2.56 7.11 22.68
C LYS A 11 -3.08 7.02 21.25
N LEU A 12 -2.72 7.99 20.38
CA LEU A 12 -3.11 7.96 18.97
C LEU A 12 -2.44 6.79 18.24
N MET A 13 -1.17 6.51 18.55
CA MET A 13 -0.46 5.34 18.04
C MET A 13 -1.08 4.04 18.54
N SER A 14 -1.46 3.95 19.81
CA SER A 14 -2.16 2.77 20.36
C SER A 14 -3.48 2.51 19.62
N LEU A 15 -4.24 3.56 19.28
CA LEU A 15 -5.45 3.42 18.46
C LEU A 15 -5.12 2.91 17.05
N LEU A 16 -4.07 3.43 16.42
CA LEU A 16 -3.64 2.97 15.09
C LEU A 16 -3.29 1.49 15.13
N LEU A 17 -2.56 1.02 16.14
CA LEU A 17 -2.22 -0.39 16.30
C LEU A 17 -3.45 -1.29 16.43
N GLU A 18 -4.50 -0.85 17.16
CA GLU A 18 -5.76 -1.59 17.24
C GLU A 18 -6.47 -1.70 15.87
N TYR A 19 -6.44 -0.63 15.06
CA TYR A 19 -6.99 -0.68 13.69
C TYR A 19 -6.14 -1.54 12.74
N LEU A 20 -4.83 -1.61 12.91
CA LEU A 20 -3.97 -2.51 12.13
C LEU A 20 -4.25 -4.00 12.45
N LYS A 21 -4.66 -4.31 13.69
CA LYS A 21 -5.07 -5.67 14.08
C LYS A 21 -6.40 -6.05 13.46
N ASP A 22 -7.39 -5.17 13.59
CA ASP A 22 -8.74 -5.36 13.09
C ASP A 22 -9.48 -4.02 12.97
N SER A 23 -9.58 -3.54 11.73
CA SER A 23 -10.25 -2.27 11.43
C SER A 23 -11.78 -2.33 11.51
N ASN A 24 -12.37 -3.52 11.63
CA ASN A 24 -13.82 -3.73 11.73
C ASN A 24 -14.34 -3.59 13.17
N ARG A 25 -13.46 -3.42 14.15
CA ARG A 25 -13.87 -3.25 15.56
C ARG A 25 -14.60 -1.93 15.77
N SER A 26 -15.70 -1.99 16.50
CA SER A 26 -16.48 -0.80 16.85
C SER A 26 -15.70 0.12 17.80
N ASP A 27 -15.98 1.42 17.74
CA ASP A 27 -15.40 2.41 18.66
C ASP A 27 -15.64 2.03 20.14
N LYS A 28 -16.77 1.35 20.46
CA LYS A 28 -17.08 0.86 21.80
C LYS A 28 -16.11 -0.26 22.23
N GLN A 29 -15.77 -1.18 21.34
CA GLN A 29 -14.82 -2.27 21.62
C GLN A 29 -13.41 -1.70 21.83
N ILE A 30 -12.98 -0.79 20.94
CA ILE A 30 -11.68 -0.13 21.04
C ILE A 30 -11.58 0.72 22.31
N ALA A 31 -12.63 1.48 22.65
CA ALA A 31 -12.69 2.28 23.88
C ALA A 31 -12.42 1.44 25.14
N LYS A 32 -13.00 0.23 25.19
CA LYS A 32 -12.79 -0.72 26.27
C LYS A 32 -11.32 -1.17 26.38
N VAL A 33 -10.68 -1.45 25.25
CA VAL A 33 -9.27 -1.89 25.21
C VAL A 33 -8.32 -0.77 25.60
N LEU A 34 -8.58 0.46 25.13
CA LEU A 34 -7.71 1.61 25.37
C LEU A 34 -7.99 2.32 26.71
N GLY A 35 -9.01 1.89 27.46
CA GLY A 35 -9.39 2.53 28.73
C GLY A 35 -9.85 3.98 28.56
N VAL A 36 -10.58 4.29 27.47
CA VAL A 36 -11.10 5.62 27.16
C VAL A 36 -12.59 5.57 26.84
N SER A 37 -13.25 6.74 26.70
CA SER A 37 -14.66 6.79 26.28
C SER A 37 -14.81 6.60 24.76
N GLN A 38 -15.96 6.08 24.31
CA GLN A 38 -16.28 5.94 22.90
C GLN A 38 -16.18 7.28 22.12
N PRO A 39 -16.69 8.43 22.62
CA PRO A 39 -16.48 9.71 21.96
C PRO A 39 -14.99 10.11 21.83
N THR A 40 -14.15 9.64 22.76
CA THR A 40 -12.70 9.86 22.68
C THR A 40 -12.08 9.06 21.52
N VAL A 41 -12.50 7.80 21.32
CA VAL A 41 -12.05 6.98 20.18
C VAL A 41 -12.47 7.62 18.88
N SER A 42 -13.73 8.06 18.75
CA SER A 42 -14.23 8.72 17.54
C SER A 42 -13.41 9.97 17.18
N ARG A 43 -13.12 10.84 18.16
CA ARG A 43 -12.25 12.02 17.95
C ARG A 43 -10.81 11.63 17.57
N MET A 44 -10.26 10.59 18.18
CA MET A 44 -8.92 10.09 17.85
C MET A 44 -8.87 9.51 16.44
N ARG A 45 -9.94 8.82 15.99
CA ARG A 45 -10.08 8.31 14.62
C ARG A 45 -10.05 9.46 13.58
N SER A 46 -10.84 10.52 13.83
CA SER A 46 -10.80 11.70 12.95
C SER A 46 -9.39 12.29 12.87
N ARG A 47 -8.69 12.38 13.99
CA ARG A 47 -7.32 12.88 14.04
C ARG A 47 -6.32 11.99 13.29
N LEU A 48 -6.48 10.66 13.27
CA LEU A 48 -5.63 9.77 12.47
C LEU A 48 -5.70 10.13 10.97
N LEU A 49 -6.89 10.51 10.49
CA LEU A 49 -7.10 10.96 9.11
C LEU A 49 -6.58 12.39 8.89
N GLU A 50 -6.93 13.31 9.77
CA GLU A 50 -6.52 14.73 9.70
C GLU A 50 -5.00 14.92 9.76
N GLU A 51 -4.31 14.13 10.63
CA GLU A 51 -2.85 14.15 10.77
C GLU A 51 -2.14 13.29 9.68
N GLY A 52 -2.90 12.64 8.78
CA GLY A 52 -2.35 11.83 7.69
C GLY A 52 -1.67 10.52 8.12
N LEU A 53 -1.85 10.10 9.40
CA LEU A 53 -1.35 8.81 9.90
C LEU A 53 -2.10 7.62 9.28
N VAL A 54 -3.35 7.85 8.92
CA VAL A 54 -4.20 6.94 8.12
C VAL A 54 -4.67 7.70 6.91
N ARG A 55 -4.39 7.19 5.71
CA ARG A 55 -4.86 7.80 4.46
C ARG A 55 -6.36 7.56 4.25
N HIS A 56 -6.80 6.32 4.46
CA HIS A 56 -8.19 5.88 4.40
C HIS A 56 -8.32 4.52 5.09
N PHE A 57 -9.56 4.14 5.43
CA PHE A 57 -9.86 2.79 5.91
C PHE A 57 -10.33 1.93 4.74
N SER A 58 -9.72 0.77 4.56
CA SER A 58 -10.03 -0.17 3.50
C SER A 58 -9.85 -1.60 4.01
N ALA A 59 -10.55 -2.54 3.41
CA ALA A 59 -10.33 -3.96 3.64
C ALA A 59 -9.12 -4.44 2.83
N ILE A 60 -8.41 -5.44 3.34
CA ILE A 60 -7.43 -6.21 2.57
C ILE A 60 -8.13 -7.47 2.11
N PRO A 61 -8.43 -7.61 0.82
CA PRO A 61 -9.14 -8.76 0.31
C PRO A 61 -8.22 -9.97 0.13
N ASP A 62 -8.83 -11.13 0.00
CA ASP A 62 -8.20 -12.30 -0.59
C ASP A 62 -8.24 -12.13 -2.12
N PHE A 63 -7.13 -11.74 -2.71
CA PHE A 63 -7.05 -11.43 -4.15
C PHE A 63 -7.39 -12.63 -5.02
N ALA A 64 -6.98 -13.84 -4.64
CA ALA A 64 -7.30 -15.05 -5.39
C ALA A 64 -8.81 -15.30 -5.42
N LYS A 65 -9.52 -15.11 -4.30
CA LYS A 65 -10.99 -15.23 -4.24
C LYS A 65 -11.72 -14.13 -5.01
N MET A 66 -11.06 -12.98 -5.24
CA MET A 66 -11.58 -11.94 -6.13
C MET A 66 -11.34 -12.24 -7.61
N GLY A 67 -10.68 -13.35 -7.93
CA GLY A 67 -10.38 -13.76 -9.30
C GLY A 67 -9.10 -13.17 -9.88
N TYR A 68 -8.19 -12.67 -9.05
CA TYR A 68 -6.85 -12.30 -9.49
C TYR A 68 -5.91 -13.50 -9.36
N GLU A 69 -5.24 -13.85 -10.44
CA GLU A 69 -4.28 -14.97 -10.49
C GLU A 69 -2.84 -14.49 -10.32
N ILE A 70 -2.55 -13.25 -10.74
CA ILE A 70 -1.18 -12.73 -10.83
C ILE A 70 -1.03 -11.45 -10.05
N MET A 71 0.00 -11.39 -9.19
CA MET A 71 0.57 -10.15 -8.68
C MET A 71 1.92 -9.94 -9.36
N ALA A 72 2.07 -8.85 -10.10
CA ALA A 72 3.30 -8.53 -10.82
C ALA A 72 4.08 -7.44 -10.09
N PHE A 73 5.38 -7.68 -9.89
CA PHE A 73 6.36 -6.70 -9.44
C PHE A 73 7.17 -6.27 -10.66
N SER A 74 7.10 -5.00 -11.02
CA SER A 74 7.85 -4.42 -12.12
C SER A 74 8.94 -3.52 -11.56
N PHE A 75 10.18 -3.77 -11.93
CA PHE A 75 11.35 -2.96 -11.58
C PHE A 75 11.80 -2.21 -12.82
N ILE A 76 11.90 -0.90 -12.75
CA ILE A 76 12.09 -0.04 -13.91
C ILE A 76 13.35 0.79 -13.73
N LYS A 77 14.21 0.78 -14.74
CA LYS A 77 15.33 1.68 -14.91
C LYS A 77 14.97 2.73 -15.95
N PHE A 78 14.95 3.98 -15.53
CA PHE A 78 14.65 5.09 -16.45
C PHE A 78 15.89 5.53 -17.22
N ASN A 79 15.67 6.02 -18.44
CA ASN A 79 16.66 6.79 -19.17
C ASN A 79 16.72 8.20 -18.56
N MET A 80 17.79 8.48 -17.80
CA MET A 80 17.91 9.69 -17.00
C MET A 80 17.95 10.98 -17.83
N GLU A 81 18.30 10.91 -19.11
CA GLU A 81 18.29 12.06 -20.01
C GLU A 81 16.87 12.58 -20.32
N GLN A 82 15.85 11.75 -20.07
CA GLN A 82 14.45 12.02 -20.43
C GLN A 82 13.52 12.09 -19.20
N VAL A 83 14.03 11.90 -18.00
CA VAL A 83 13.23 11.78 -16.76
C VAL A 83 12.39 13.03 -16.47
N MET A 84 12.87 14.23 -16.78
CA MET A 84 12.14 15.46 -16.45
C MET A 84 10.85 15.65 -17.27
N GLU A 85 10.78 15.10 -18.47
CA GLU A 85 9.55 15.14 -19.31
C GLU A 85 8.46 14.17 -18.85
N ILE A 86 8.83 13.19 -18.00
CA ILE A 86 8.01 12.02 -17.72
C ILE A 86 7.17 12.18 -16.45
N GLU A 87 7.60 12.96 -15.48
CA GLU A 87 7.08 12.85 -14.11
C GLU A 87 5.56 13.05 -14.03
N GLU A 88 5.01 14.06 -14.70
CA GLU A 88 3.56 14.29 -14.70
C GLU A 88 2.81 13.26 -15.54
N LYS A 89 3.31 12.96 -16.75
CA LYS A 89 2.70 11.96 -17.62
C LYS A 89 2.65 10.56 -16.96
N THR A 90 3.70 10.22 -16.21
CA THR A 90 3.74 8.95 -15.47
C THR A 90 2.72 8.93 -14.35
N LYS A 91 2.51 10.04 -13.64
CA LYS A 91 1.48 10.13 -12.59
C LYS A 91 0.07 9.97 -13.17
N GLU A 92 -0.24 10.67 -14.25
CA GLU A 92 -1.53 10.55 -14.94
C GLU A 92 -1.76 9.12 -15.44
N TRP A 93 -0.74 8.52 -16.06
CA TRP A 93 -0.81 7.15 -16.54
C TRP A 93 -1.07 6.17 -15.40
N MET A 94 -0.35 6.27 -14.28
CA MET A 94 -0.57 5.40 -13.11
C MET A 94 -1.96 5.57 -12.49
N GLN A 95 -2.50 6.80 -12.48
CA GLN A 95 -3.86 7.05 -12.00
C GLN A 95 -4.94 6.47 -12.92
N SER A 96 -4.67 6.33 -14.21
CA SER A 96 -5.59 5.71 -15.17
C SER A 96 -5.54 4.18 -15.20
N HIS A 97 -4.62 3.54 -14.43
CA HIS A 97 -4.43 2.10 -14.38
C HIS A 97 -4.78 1.56 -12.99
N PRO A 98 -6.07 1.23 -12.73
CA PRO A 98 -6.55 0.78 -11.42
C PRO A 98 -5.96 -0.57 -10.98
N GLU A 99 -5.40 -1.35 -11.89
CA GLU A 99 -4.65 -2.57 -11.60
C GLU A 99 -3.35 -2.30 -10.85
N ILE A 100 -2.80 -1.07 -10.92
CA ILE A 100 -1.61 -0.67 -10.17
C ILE A 100 -2.02 -0.31 -8.75
N ILE A 101 -1.64 -1.14 -7.79
CA ILE A 101 -1.96 -0.96 -6.37
C ILE A 101 -0.86 -0.25 -5.58
N PHE A 102 0.36 -0.21 -6.11
CA PHE A 102 1.48 0.50 -5.51
C PHE A 102 2.50 0.90 -6.57
N SER A 103 3.05 2.10 -6.45
CA SER A 103 4.21 2.53 -7.24
C SER A 103 5.02 3.55 -6.46
N SER A 104 6.35 3.44 -6.56
CA SER A 104 7.28 4.35 -5.90
C SER A 104 8.62 4.40 -6.63
N ARG A 105 9.35 5.51 -6.45
CA ARG A 105 10.80 5.51 -6.69
C ARG A 105 11.43 4.49 -5.76
N ALA A 106 12.46 3.80 -6.25
CA ALA A 106 13.20 2.78 -5.53
C ALA A 106 14.67 2.84 -5.94
N GLU A 107 15.56 2.44 -5.04
CA GLU A 107 16.99 2.30 -5.29
C GLU A 107 17.43 0.87 -4.96
N GLY A 108 18.13 0.24 -5.88
CA GLY A 108 18.65 -1.12 -5.72
C GLY A 108 18.67 -1.87 -7.05
N MET A 109 19.57 -2.82 -7.19
CA MET A 109 19.75 -3.64 -8.41
C MET A 109 19.92 -2.81 -9.70
N GLY A 110 20.34 -1.53 -9.60
CA GLY A 110 20.42 -0.62 -10.73
C GLY A 110 19.07 -0.09 -11.23
N MET A 111 17.97 -0.34 -10.50
CA MET A 111 16.62 0.11 -10.84
C MET A 111 16.26 1.41 -10.12
N HIS A 112 15.32 2.17 -10.67
CA HIS A 112 14.92 3.49 -10.18
C HIS A 112 13.48 3.56 -9.69
N ALA A 113 12.66 2.56 -10.00
CA ALA A 113 11.26 2.49 -9.55
C ALA A 113 10.80 1.05 -9.38
N VAL A 114 9.78 0.88 -8.54
CA VAL A 114 9.03 -0.37 -8.37
C VAL A 114 7.54 -0.10 -8.50
N THR A 115 6.84 -0.99 -9.17
CA THR A 115 5.37 -0.97 -9.31
C THR A 115 4.83 -2.35 -8.97
N VAL A 116 3.70 -2.40 -8.28
CA VAL A 116 2.96 -3.63 -7.99
C VAL A 116 1.59 -3.54 -8.62
N SER A 117 1.24 -4.52 -9.45
CA SER A 117 -0.05 -4.60 -10.14
C SER A 117 -0.70 -5.96 -9.98
N LEU A 118 -2.03 -6.00 -10.12
CA LEU A 118 -2.87 -7.20 -10.00
C LEU A 118 -3.55 -7.49 -11.34
N HIS A 119 -3.52 -8.75 -11.78
CA HIS A 119 -4.10 -9.18 -13.05
C HIS A 119 -4.90 -10.46 -12.85
N LYS A 120 -6.04 -10.56 -13.54
CA LYS A 120 -6.93 -11.73 -13.44
C LYS A 120 -6.33 -12.97 -14.09
N ASN A 121 -5.48 -12.77 -15.09
CA ASN A 121 -4.82 -13.86 -15.81
C ASN A 121 -3.60 -13.35 -16.58
N TYR A 122 -2.86 -14.27 -17.18
CA TYR A 122 -1.66 -13.94 -17.94
C TYR A 122 -1.95 -13.09 -19.20
N ALA A 123 -3.12 -13.25 -19.84
CA ALA A 123 -3.47 -12.44 -21.01
C ALA A 123 -3.68 -10.97 -20.65
N GLU A 124 -4.36 -10.69 -19.51
CA GLU A 124 -4.53 -9.33 -19.00
C GLU A 124 -3.18 -8.69 -18.65
N TYR A 125 -2.28 -9.45 -18.00
CA TYR A 125 -0.91 -9.01 -17.73
C TYR A 125 -0.14 -8.68 -19.02
N MET A 126 -0.23 -9.51 -20.06
CA MET A 126 0.43 -9.26 -21.33
C MET A 126 -0.11 -8.01 -22.04
N ASN A 127 -1.41 -7.74 -21.95
CA ASN A 127 -2.00 -6.51 -22.47
C ASN A 127 -1.44 -5.29 -21.74
N PHE A 128 -1.36 -5.34 -20.42
CA PHE A 128 -0.73 -4.31 -19.60
C PHE A 128 0.73 -4.05 -20.00
N LEU A 129 1.52 -5.10 -20.26
CA LEU A 129 2.90 -4.95 -20.74
C LEU A 129 2.96 -4.32 -22.13
N MET A 130 2.02 -4.66 -23.03
CA MET A 130 1.99 -4.07 -24.38
C MET A 130 1.66 -2.58 -24.34
N GLU A 131 0.78 -2.15 -23.44
CA GLU A 131 0.51 -0.73 -23.22
C GLU A 131 1.74 0.01 -22.66
N ASN A 132 2.53 -0.65 -21.83
CA ASN A 132 3.80 -0.13 -21.30
C ASN A 132 4.87 0.09 -22.39
N LYS A 133 4.79 -0.58 -23.54
CA LYS A 133 5.74 -0.35 -24.66
C LYS A 133 5.72 1.10 -25.15
N LYS A 134 4.64 1.83 -24.97
CA LYS A 134 4.57 3.28 -25.30
C LYS A 134 5.60 4.11 -24.54
N TRP A 135 6.04 3.59 -23.39
CA TRP A 135 7.04 4.21 -22.53
C TRP A 135 8.48 3.78 -22.82
N GLY A 136 8.68 2.90 -23.82
CA GLY A 136 9.98 2.29 -24.14
C GLY A 136 11.12 3.28 -24.35
N LYS A 137 10.85 4.48 -24.89
CA LYS A 137 11.89 5.53 -25.02
C LYS A 137 12.38 6.08 -23.68
N PHE A 138 11.58 5.95 -22.64
CA PHE A 138 11.86 6.46 -21.31
C PHE A 138 12.40 5.40 -20.35
N MET A 139 12.26 4.13 -20.70
CA MET A 139 12.72 2.98 -19.94
C MET A 139 13.97 2.41 -20.59
N ALA A 140 15.11 2.48 -19.87
CA ALA A 140 16.34 1.83 -20.31
C ALA A 140 16.29 0.31 -20.12
N GLU A 141 15.59 -0.14 -19.05
CA GLU A 141 15.46 -1.55 -18.68
C GLU A 141 14.18 -1.74 -17.85
N ALA A 142 13.56 -2.90 -17.96
CA ALA A 142 12.49 -3.33 -17.07
C ALA A 142 12.63 -4.82 -16.76
N GLN A 143 12.48 -5.17 -15.48
CA GLN A 143 12.49 -6.54 -14.98
C GLN A 143 11.16 -6.82 -14.27
N TYR A 144 10.69 -8.06 -14.37
CA TYR A 144 9.39 -8.44 -13.86
C TYR A 144 9.48 -9.72 -13.04
N ILE A 145 8.80 -9.74 -11.89
CA ILE A 145 8.58 -10.93 -11.08
C ILE A 145 7.08 -11.14 -10.99
N LEU A 146 6.62 -12.32 -11.38
CA LEU A 146 5.22 -12.70 -11.28
C LEU A 146 5.03 -13.66 -10.10
N VAL A 147 4.05 -13.35 -9.28
CA VAL A 147 3.61 -14.19 -8.16
C VAL A 147 2.27 -14.79 -8.53
N ASP A 148 2.18 -16.11 -8.51
CA ASP A 148 0.92 -16.85 -8.62
C ASP A 148 0.16 -16.74 -7.30
N LEU A 149 -0.99 -16.06 -7.31
CA LEU A 149 -1.83 -15.85 -6.14
C LEU A 149 -2.68 -17.09 -5.79
N GLY A 150 -2.85 -18.02 -6.74
CA GLY A 150 -3.47 -19.32 -6.51
C GLY A 150 -2.52 -20.36 -5.91
N GLY A 151 -1.22 -20.05 -5.90
CA GLY A 151 -0.17 -20.91 -5.36
C GLY A 151 -0.04 -20.87 -3.84
N ASP A 152 1.04 -21.44 -3.31
CA ASP A 152 1.36 -21.45 -1.88
C ASP A 152 1.87 -20.06 -1.43
N VAL A 153 0.99 -19.27 -0.85
CA VAL A 153 1.33 -17.98 -0.25
C VAL A 153 1.75 -18.19 1.21
N ALA A 154 3.05 -18.28 1.45
CA ALA A 154 3.63 -18.54 2.77
C ALA A 154 3.16 -17.54 3.85
N LYS A 155 2.89 -16.28 3.48
CA LYS A 155 2.39 -15.25 4.39
C LYS A 155 1.48 -14.27 3.63
N PRO A 156 0.16 -14.30 3.84
CA PRO A 156 -0.75 -13.38 3.18
C PRO A 156 -0.51 -11.94 3.61
N LEU A 157 -0.80 -11.00 2.71
CA LEU A 157 -0.70 -9.57 3.00
C LEU A 157 -1.60 -9.20 4.17
N SER A 158 -1.01 -8.64 5.23
CA SER A 158 -1.77 -8.12 6.38
C SER A 158 -0.93 -7.12 7.17
N PHE A 159 -1.53 -6.04 7.60
CA PHE A 159 -0.90 -5.05 8.48
C PHE A 159 -0.93 -5.43 9.96
N LYS A 160 -1.70 -6.45 10.36
CA LYS A 160 -1.75 -6.94 11.75
C LYS A 160 -0.37 -7.32 12.29
N TYR A 161 0.50 -7.85 11.43
CA TYR A 161 1.87 -8.24 11.81
C TYR A 161 2.73 -7.06 12.30
N LEU A 162 2.46 -5.84 11.82
CA LEU A 162 3.13 -4.63 12.30
C LEU A 162 2.71 -4.28 13.73
N ALA A 163 1.42 -4.48 14.07
CA ALA A 163 0.92 -4.27 15.41
C ALA A 163 1.49 -5.30 16.40
N GLU A 164 1.50 -6.58 16.02
CA GLU A 164 2.04 -7.68 16.84
C GLU A 164 3.54 -7.50 17.16
N LYS A 165 4.32 -6.89 16.25
CA LYS A 165 5.74 -6.61 16.47
C LYS A 165 5.99 -5.53 17.52
N GLN A 166 5.09 -4.58 17.68
CA GLN A 166 5.27 -3.46 18.62
C GLN A 166 4.82 -3.77 20.06
N GLU A 167 4.19 -4.94 20.27
CA GLU A 167 3.78 -5.43 21.59
C GLU A 167 4.84 -6.32 22.26
N LYS A 168 5.92 -6.66 21.55
CA LYS A 168 7.10 -7.39 22.04
C LYS A 168 8.22 -6.44 22.43
#